data_877970b16533f2107ec4fbdf1cfb79c7
#
_entry.id   877970b16533f2107ec4fbdf1cfb79c7
#
_cell.length_a   1.000
_cell.length_b   1.000
_cell.length_c   1.000
_cell.angle_alpha   90.00
_cell.angle_beta   90.00
_cell.angle_gamma   90.00
#
_symmetry.space_group_name_H-M   'P 1'
#
loop_
_entity.id
_entity.type
_entity.pdbx_description
1 polymer ?
#
loop_
_entity_poly.entity_id
_entity_poly.type
_entity_poly.pdbx_seq_one_letter_code
_entity_poly.pdbx_strand_id
1 'polypeptide(L)'
;QRQMCIRDRYQVDYIDNLMEARLLAPVTVTDMSGENENQMKVQFSHLTNPQNEKYFMVFTDMETMQKNINDISKICVIAVTYKDLSAMLSQPKCAMKGFVINPFTENIICGPQQAEVIANYIRQKKFNSGELTVINEVTGVPDTVTKPITSYFDSRKDIKKAYIMNMRKVNQLNRLIIVDFEGEDDKFDDFTKDFTEKVLKDINDEKAPFMIMLSLIHI
;
A
#
# COMPACT_ATOMS: atom_id res chain seq x y z
N GLN A 1 -6.11 8.37 30.34
CA GLN A 1 -5.37 7.25 29.69
C GLN A 1 -6.28 6.04 29.38
N ARG A 2 -7.18 5.60 30.29
CA ARG A 2 -8.05 4.43 30.03
C ARG A 2 -9.09 4.63 28.92
N GLN A 3 -9.67 5.81 28.76
CA GLN A 3 -10.64 6.09 27.69
C GLN A 3 -10.02 6.10 26.28
N MET A 4 -8.77 6.55 26.15
CA MET A 4 -8.02 6.54 24.89
C MET A 4 -7.75 5.11 24.41
N CYS A 5 -7.30 4.20 25.29
CA CYS A 5 -7.05 2.80 24.96
C CYS A 5 -8.30 2.02 24.51
N ILE A 6 -9.48 2.36 25.04
CA ILE A 6 -10.75 1.71 24.64
C ILE A 6 -11.16 2.17 23.24
N ARG A 7 -11.08 3.46 22.95
CA ARG A 7 -11.42 4.03 21.64
C ARG A 7 -10.51 3.49 20.53
N ASP A 8 -9.22 3.38 20.81
CA ASP A 8 -8.24 2.86 19.88
C ASP A 8 -8.48 1.37 19.56
N ARG A 9 -8.88 0.57 20.57
CA ARG A 9 -9.20 -0.85 20.37
C ARG A 9 -10.41 -1.04 19.48
N TYR A 10 -11.50 -0.32 19.71
CA TYR A 10 -12.70 -0.39 18.84
C TYR A 10 -12.39 0.04 17.40
N GLN A 11 -11.52 1.01 17.21
CA GLN A 11 -11.10 1.43 15.87
C GLN A 11 -10.30 0.35 15.16
N VAL A 12 -9.41 -0.33 15.86
CA VAL A 12 -8.63 -1.48 15.34
C VAL A 12 -9.55 -2.63 14.96
N ASP A 13 -10.44 -3.04 15.87
CA ASP A 13 -11.39 -4.12 15.62
C ASP A 13 -12.34 -3.79 14.45
N TYR A 14 -12.78 -2.53 14.35
CA TYR A 14 -13.58 -2.06 13.21
C TYR A 14 -12.83 -2.20 11.88
N ILE A 15 -11.58 -1.75 11.82
CA ILE A 15 -10.79 -1.83 10.59
C ILE A 15 -10.51 -3.28 10.21
N ASP A 16 -10.15 -4.14 11.15
CA ASP A 16 -9.90 -5.55 10.89
C ASP A 16 -11.17 -6.24 10.38
N ASN A 17 -12.31 -6.02 11.00
CA ASN A 17 -13.60 -6.53 10.52
C ASN A 17 -13.95 -5.99 9.13
N LEU A 18 -13.72 -4.71 8.85
CA LEU A 18 -13.97 -4.11 7.53
C LEU A 18 -13.09 -4.75 6.44
N MET A 19 -11.83 -5.06 6.77
CA MET A 19 -10.90 -5.68 5.82
C MET A 19 -11.30 -7.11 5.45
N GLU A 20 -11.96 -7.84 6.35
CA GLU A 20 -12.44 -9.21 6.14
C GLU A 20 -13.87 -9.26 5.58
N ALA A 21 -14.63 -8.18 5.76
CA ALA A 21 -16.03 -8.12 5.37
C ALA A 21 -16.24 -8.26 3.86
N ARG A 22 -17.28 -8.98 3.50
CA ARG A 22 -17.88 -8.98 2.16
C ARG A 22 -19.15 -8.17 2.21
N LEU A 23 -19.11 -7.01 1.59
CA LEU A 23 -20.22 -6.07 1.52
C LEU A 23 -21.03 -6.33 0.25
N LEU A 24 -22.32 -6.11 0.30
CA LEU A 24 -23.23 -6.26 -0.82
C LEU A 24 -23.40 -4.91 -1.53
N ALA A 25 -23.02 -4.85 -2.79
CA ALA A 25 -23.16 -3.65 -3.63
C ALA A 25 -24.29 -3.86 -4.65
N PRO A 26 -25.35 -3.03 -4.61
CA PRO A 26 -26.37 -3.02 -5.64
C PRO A 26 -25.81 -2.43 -6.94
N VAL A 27 -26.03 -3.16 -8.04
CA VAL A 27 -25.58 -2.77 -9.38
C VAL A 27 -26.68 -2.93 -10.41
N THR A 28 -26.64 -2.11 -11.44
CA THR A 28 -27.45 -2.28 -12.66
C THR A 28 -26.54 -2.85 -13.74
N VAL A 29 -26.99 -3.92 -14.38
CA VAL A 29 -26.30 -4.53 -15.51
C VAL A 29 -27.06 -4.16 -16.79
N THR A 30 -26.37 -3.56 -17.75
CA THR A 30 -26.95 -3.21 -19.05
C THR A 30 -26.17 -3.95 -20.14
N ASP A 31 -26.89 -4.72 -20.95
CA ASP A 31 -26.31 -5.36 -22.13
C ASP A 31 -25.96 -4.30 -23.17
N MET A 32 -24.71 -4.28 -23.58
CA MET A 32 -24.27 -3.46 -24.72
C MET A 32 -24.45 -4.27 -26.02
N SER A 33 -25.70 -4.51 -26.42
CA SER A 33 -26.02 -5.13 -27.70
C SER A 33 -25.80 -4.14 -28.86
N GLY A 34 -24.61 -4.18 -29.43
CA GLY A 34 -24.23 -3.39 -30.63
C GLY A 34 -22.73 -3.36 -30.82
N GLU A 35 -22.20 -4.15 -31.75
CA GLU A 35 -20.82 -4.22 -32.28
C GLU A 35 -19.78 -5.07 -31.55
N ASN A 36 -19.94 -5.43 -30.27
CA ASN A 36 -19.09 -6.45 -29.62
C ASN A 36 -19.98 -7.35 -28.75
N GLU A 37 -20.37 -8.48 -29.27
CA GLU A 37 -21.06 -9.54 -28.53
C GLU A 37 -20.25 -9.95 -27.31
N ASN A 38 -20.80 -9.78 -26.10
CA ASN A 38 -20.32 -10.14 -24.77
C ASN A 38 -19.73 -9.02 -23.86
N GLN A 39 -20.00 -7.77 -24.08
CA GLN A 39 -19.64 -6.74 -23.09
C GLN A 39 -20.87 -6.34 -22.26
N MET A 40 -20.85 -6.66 -20.96
CA MET A 40 -21.83 -6.18 -19.98
C MET A 40 -21.29 -4.92 -19.31
N LYS A 41 -22.09 -3.85 -19.28
CA LYS A 41 -21.78 -2.66 -18.51
C LYS A 41 -22.39 -2.81 -17.11
N VAL A 42 -21.54 -2.82 -16.09
CA VAL A 42 -21.95 -2.84 -14.68
C VAL A 42 -21.88 -1.43 -14.14
N GLN A 43 -22.98 -0.92 -13.62
CA GLN A 43 -23.05 0.39 -12.98
C GLN A 43 -23.41 0.22 -11.50
N PHE A 44 -22.53 0.68 -10.60
CA PHE A 44 -22.77 0.69 -9.17
C PHE A 44 -23.80 1.75 -8.78
N SER A 45 -24.72 1.38 -7.91
CA SER A 45 -25.62 2.34 -7.26
C SER A 45 -24.84 3.28 -6.35
N HIS A 46 -25.24 4.54 -6.30
CA HIS A 46 -24.55 5.56 -5.50
C HIS A 46 -25.55 6.52 -4.86
N LEU A 47 -25.09 7.15 -3.79
CA LEU A 47 -25.74 8.28 -3.14
C LEU A 47 -25.05 9.58 -3.52
N THR A 48 -25.82 10.65 -3.50
CA THR A 48 -25.27 12.02 -3.66
C THR A 48 -25.59 12.81 -2.40
N ASN A 49 -24.58 13.40 -1.78
CA ASN A 49 -24.75 14.26 -0.61
C ASN A 49 -25.21 15.69 -1.01
N PRO A 50 -25.57 16.56 -0.07
CA PRO A 50 -25.97 17.93 -0.36
C PRO A 50 -24.89 18.78 -1.06
N GLN A 51 -23.61 18.39 -0.97
CA GLN A 51 -22.47 19.01 -1.64
C GLN A 51 -22.25 18.48 -3.07
N ASN A 52 -23.19 17.66 -3.57
CA ASN A 52 -23.12 17.00 -4.88
C ASN A 52 -21.96 15.99 -5.03
N GLU A 53 -21.43 15.47 -3.90
CA GLU A 53 -20.42 14.43 -3.90
C GLU A 53 -21.10 13.05 -3.91
N LYS A 54 -20.53 12.12 -4.67
CA LYS A 54 -21.08 10.78 -4.89
C LYS A 54 -20.33 9.73 -4.07
N TYR A 55 -21.08 8.79 -3.50
CA TYR A 55 -20.57 7.68 -2.69
C TYR A 55 -21.19 6.37 -3.15
N PHE A 56 -20.39 5.30 -3.28
CA PHE A 56 -20.94 3.97 -3.51
C PHE A 56 -21.84 3.56 -2.34
N MET A 57 -22.94 2.90 -2.65
CA MET A 57 -23.80 2.26 -1.64
C MET A 57 -23.36 0.83 -1.43
N VAL A 58 -23.16 0.41 -0.19
CA VAL A 58 -22.89 -0.98 0.17
C VAL A 58 -23.63 -1.36 1.44
N PHE A 59 -23.93 -2.64 1.61
CA PHE A 59 -24.72 -3.17 2.72
C PHE A 59 -23.99 -4.34 3.36
N THR A 60 -24.20 -4.53 4.66
CA THR A 60 -23.66 -5.67 5.41
C THR A 60 -24.40 -6.96 5.11
N ASP A 61 -25.69 -6.87 4.80
CA ASP A 61 -26.57 -8.01 4.59
C ASP A 61 -27.74 -7.68 3.65
N MET A 62 -28.42 -8.75 3.17
CA MET A 62 -29.55 -8.65 2.25
C MET A 62 -30.79 -8.05 2.91
N GLU A 63 -31.02 -8.29 4.18
CA GLU A 63 -32.20 -7.79 4.89
C GLU A 63 -32.18 -6.28 5.01
N THR A 64 -31.01 -5.71 5.42
CA THR A 64 -30.81 -4.28 5.50
C THR A 64 -30.91 -3.63 4.12
N MET A 65 -30.38 -4.27 3.08
CA MET A 65 -30.50 -3.77 1.72
C MET A 65 -31.96 -3.76 1.24
N GLN A 66 -32.70 -4.84 1.45
CA GLN A 66 -34.09 -4.98 1.03
C GLN A 66 -35.03 -3.97 1.69
N LYS A 67 -34.80 -3.64 2.95
CA LYS A 67 -35.59 -2.63 3.67
C LYS A 67 -35.39 -1.22 3.12
N ASN A 68 -34.27 -0.95 2.48
CA ASN A 68 -33.85 0.41 2.10
C ASN A 68 -33.85 0.66 0.58
N ILE A 69 -34.04 -0.38 -0.24
CA ILE A 69 -34.14 -0.26 -1.71
C ILE A 69 -35.55 -0.69 -2.17
N ASN A 70 -36.30 0.26 -2.72
CA ASN A 70 -37.72 0.07 -3.04
C ASN A 70 -37.99 -0.87 -4.23
N ASP A 71 -37.05 -1.07 -5.16
CA ASP A 71 -37.23 -1.92 -6.34
C ASP A 71 -35.99 -2.80 -6.59
N ILE A 72 -35.95 -3.94 -5.90
CA ILE A 72 -34.87 -4.92 -6.01
C ILE A 72 -34.94 -5.73 -7.29
N SER A 73 -36.13 -5.81 -7.94
CA SER A 73 -36.32 -6.68 -9.10
C SER A 73 -35.47 -6.35 -10.30
N LYS A 74 -34.92 -5.11 -10.39
CA LYS A 74 -34.05 -4.62 -11.46
C LYS A 74 -32.58 -4.48 -11.08
N ILE A 75 -32.22 -4.86 -9.85
CA ILE A 75 -30.91 -4.69 -9.29
C ILE A 75 -30.24 -6.05 -9.13
N CYS A 76 -29.07 -6.19 -9.71
CA CYS A 76 -28.16 -7.27 -9.37
C CYS A 76 -27.37 -6.91 -8.11
N VAL A 77 -26.94 -7.91 -7.36
CA VAL A 77 -26.13 -7.71 -6.17
C VAL A 77 -24.80 -8.40 -6.36
N ILE A 78 -23.72 -7.68 -6.13
CA ILE A 78 -22.38 -8.25 -6.14
C ILE A 78 -21.75 -8.11 -4.75
N ALA A 79 -20.96 -9.12 -4.37
CA ALA A 79 -20.16 -9.04 -3.16
C ALA A 79 -18.84 -8.32 -3.47
N VAL A 80 -18.53 -7.31 -2.67
CA VAL A 80 -17.29 -6.50 -2.80
C VAL A 80 -16.57 -6.47 -1.45
N THR A 81 -15.25 -6.38 -1.50
CA THR A 81 -14.41 -6.17 -0.32
C THR A 81 -13.98 -4.71 -0.22
N TYR A 82 -13.45 -4.31 0.94
CA TYR A 82 -12.79 -3.00 1.08
C TYR A 82 -11.70 -2.79 0.02
N LYS A 83 -10.94 -3.84 -0.30
CA LYS A 83 -9.88 -3.79 -1.32
C LYS A 83 -10.43 -3.47 -2.70
N ASP A 84 -11.55 -4.07 -3.09
CA ASP A 84 -12.20 -3.81 -4.38
C ASP A 84 -12.71 -2.37 -4.45
N LEU A 85 -13.38 -1.90 -3.38
CA LEU A 85 -13.86 -0.51 -3.29
C LEU A 85 -12.70 0.49 -3.35
N SER A 86 -11.62 0.24 -2.63
CA SER A 86 -10.42 1.08 -2.63
C SER A 86 -9.76 1.11 -4.02
N ALA A 87 -9.68 -0.02 -4.71
CA ALA A 87 -9.15 -0.09 -6.08
C ALA A 87 -10.00 0.71 -7.07
N MET A 88 -11.34 0.63 -6.97
CA MET A 88 -12.25 1.42 -7.79
C MET A 88 -12.12 2.92 -7.52
N LEU A 89 -12.02 3.32 -6.24
CA LEU A 89 -11.87 4.73 -5.85
C LEU A 89 -10.53 5.32 -6.30
N SER A 90 -9.49 4.50 -6.42
CA SER A 90 -8.15 4.93 -6.86
C SER A 90 -8.04 5.15 -8.38
N GLN A 91 -9.07 4.79 -9.16
CA GLN A 91 -9.03 4.99 -10.61
C GLN A 91 -9.11 6.47 -10.98
N PRO A 92 -8.29 6.98 -11.92
CA PRO A 92 -8.21 8.41 -12.26
C PRO A 92 -9.54 9.03 -12.74
N LYS A 93 -10.46 8.20 -13.25
CA LYS A 93 -11.77 8.65 -13.75
C LYS A 93 -12.94 8.38 -12.77
N CYS A 94 -12.64 7.91 -11.55
CA CYS A 94 -13.66 7.64 -10.56
C CYS A 94 -14.24 8.95 -10.02
N ALA A 95 -15.54 9.15 -10.22
CA ALA A 95 -16.26 10.33 -9.71
C ALA A 95 -16.72 10.15 -8.25
N MET A 96 -16.50 8.97 -7.65
CA MET A 96 -16.92 8.68 -6.28
C MET A 96 -15.88 9.19 -5.28
N LYS A 97 -16.37 9.75 -4.17
CA LYS A 97 -15.53 10.25 -3.06
C LYS A 97 -15.28 9.20 -1.97
N GLY A 98 -16.02 8.11 -2.01
CA GLY A 98 -15.95 7.05 -1.02
C GLY A 98 -17.13 6.09 -1.14
N PHE A 99 -17.45 5.43 -0.04
CA PHE A 99 -18.60 4.56 0.04
C PHE A 99 -19.33 4.75 1.38
N VAL A 100 -20.60 4.36 1.42
CA VAL A 100 -21.45 4.39 2.61
C VAL A 100 -21.93 2.97 2.88
N ILE A 101 -21.68 2.47 4.09
CA ILE A 101 -22.17 1.18 4.56
C ILE A 101 -23.52 1.39 5.24
N ASN A 102 -24.50 0.55 4.89
CA ASN A 102 -25.86 0.59 5.40
C ASN A 102 -26.46 2.01 5.34
N PRO A 103 -26.54 2.63 4.13
CA PRO A 103 -27.20 3.91 3.99
C PRO A 103 -28.64 3.83 4.48
N PHE A 104 -29.14 4.94 5.03
CA PHE A 104 -30.48 5.11 5.61
C PHE A 104 -30.71 4.41 6.97
N THR A 105 -29.73 3.66 7.48
CA THR A 105 -29.74 3.08 8.84
C THR A 105 -28.51 3.58 9.61
N GLU A 106 -27.43 2.77 9.73
CA GLU A 106 -26.20 3.15 10.46
C GLU A 106 -25.43 4.25 9.76
N ASN A 107 -25.50 4.29 8.44
CA ASN A 107 -24.98 5.37 7.61
C ASN A 107 -23.47 5.63 7.83
N ILE A 108 -22.68 4.55 7.83
CA ILE A 108 -21.23 4.63 8.08
C ILE A 108 -20.53 5.09 6.80
N ILE A 109 -20.02 6.32 6.81
CA ILE A 109 -19.34 6.95 5.68
C ILE A 109 -17.85 6.63 5.72
N CYS A 110 -17.34 6.04 4.66
CA CYS A 110 -15.89 5.85 4.42
C CYS A 110 -15.44 6.79 3.28
N GLY A 111 -15.08 7.99 3.64
CA GLY A 111 -14.54 9.01 2.74
C GLY A 111 -13.00 9.03 2.73
N PRO A 112 -12.37 10.05 2.10
CA PRO A 112 -10.92 10.15 1.96
C PRO A 112 -10.17 10.12 3.29
N GLN A 113 -10.68 10.77 4.33
CA GLN A 113 -10.03 10.80 5.65
C GLN A 113 -10.02 9.42 6.31
N GLN A 114 -11.13 8.70 6.26
CA GLN A 114 -11.23 7.34 6.80
C GLN A 114 -10.34 6.37 5.99
N ALA A 115 -10.31 6.52 4.68
CA ALA A 115 -9.44 5.73 3.82
C ALA A 115 -7.95 5.92 4.16
N GLU A 116 -7.53 7.14 4.48
CA GLU A 116 -6.16 7.43 4.92
C GLU A 116 -5.83 6.77 6.27
N VAL A 117 -6.74 6.85 7.24
CA VAL A 117 -6.58 6.18 8.55
C VAL A 117 -6.45 4.66 8.37
N ILE A 118 -7.30 4.06 7.54
CA ILE A 118 -7.27 2.63 7.23
C ILE A 118 -5.95 2.26 6.55
N ALA A 119 -5.53 3.05 5.55
CA ALA A 119 -4.28 2.80 4.84
C ALA A 119 -3.05 2.87 5.77
N ASN A 120 -3.02 3.83 6.70
CA ASN A 120 -1.96 3.96 7.70
C ASN A 120 -1.95 2.76 8.65
N TYR A 121 -3.12 2.31 9.12
CA TYR A 121 -3.24 1.13 9.96
C TYR A 121 -2.73 -0.14 9.26
N ILE A 122 -3.15 -0.37 8.01
CA ILE A 122 -2.69 -1.52 7.20
C ILE A 122 -1.17 -1.48 7.02
N ARG A 123 -0.62 -0.30 6.72
CA ARG A 123 0.83 -0.11 6.56
C ARG A 123 1.58 -0.44 7.86
N GLN A 124 1.07 0.03 9.00
CA GLN A 124 1.66 -0.25 10.29
C GLN A 124 1.57 -1.73 10.67
N LYS A 125 0.41 -2.38 10.41
CA LYS A 125 0.22 -3.83 10.63
C LYS A 125 1.22 -4.65 9.80
N LYS A 126 1.38 -4.33 8.51
CA LYS A 126 2.36 -4.98 7.62
C LYS A 126 3.81 -4.71 8.05
N PHE A 127 4.11 -3.52 8.53
CA PHE A 127 5.43 -3.23 9.08
C PHE A 127 5.70 -4.07 10.35
N ASN A 128 4.74 -4.13 11.27
CA ASN A 128 4.88 -4.88 12.52
C ASN A 128 4.95 -6.41 12.29
N SER A 129 4.28 -6.94 11.27
CA SER A 129 4.38 -8.36 10.87
C SER A 129 5.67 -8.69 10.09
N GLY A 130 6.44 -7.67 9.70
CA GLY A 130 7.66 -7.84 8.90
C GLY A 130 7.41 -8.05 7.40
N GLU A 131 6.17 -7.92 6.94
CA GLU A 131 5.81 -7.99 5.52
C GLU A 131 6.24 -6.72 4.77
N LEU A 132 6.38 -5.59 5.50
CA LEU A 132 6.79 -4.32 4.92
C LEU A 132 8.18 -3.94 5.37
N THR A 133 9.05 -3.64 4.41
CA THR A 133 10.35 -3.04 4.64
C THR A 133 10.30 -1.57 4.23
N VAL A 134 10.74 -0.68 5.11
CA VAL A 134 10.81 0.76 4.83
C VAL A 134 12.24 1.14 4.47
N ILE A 135 12.42 1.74 3.29
CA ILE A 135 13.70 2.25 2.81
C ILE A 135 13.60 3.78 2.79
N ASN A 136 14.53 4.45 3.49
CA ASN A 136 14.58 5.90 3.57
C ASN A 136 15.99 6.39 3.25
N GLU A 137 16.09 7.61 2.76
CA GLU A 137 17.37 8.31 2.64
C GLU A 137 18.07 8.40 4.01
N VAL A 138 19.38 8.31 3.98
CA VAL A 138 20.20 8.46 5.17
C VAL A 138 20.70 9.88 5.27
N THR A 139 20.41 10.55 6.38
CA THR A 139 21.00 11.83 6.74
C THR A 139 22.03 11.63 7.84
N GLY A 140 23.18 12.29 7.72
CA GLY A 140 24.19 12.30 8.79
C GLY A 140 24.96 10.98 8.96
N VAL A 141 25.26 10.26 7.85
CA VAL A 141 26.21 9.14 7.90
C VAL A 141 27.60 9.70 8.25
N PRO A 142 28.27 9.15 9.27
CA PRO A 142 29.61 9.63 9.64
C PRO A 142 30.61 9.50 8.50
N ASP A 143 31.54 10.43 8.41
CA ASP A 143 32.63 10.42 7.43
C ASP A 143 33.49 9.16 7.51
N THR A 144 33.59 8.56 8.70
CA THR A 144 34.30 7.28 8.92
C THR A 144 33.66 6.12 8.17
N VAL A 145 32.37 6.24 7.83
CA VAL A 145 31.62 5.25 7.05
C VAL A 145 31.63 5.62 5.57
N THR A 146 31.33 6.89 5.25
CA THR A 146 31.16 7.32 3.86
C THR A 146 32.45 7.37 3.08
N LYS A 147 33.55 7.90 3.67
CA LYS A 147 34.83 8.07 2.98
C LYS A 147 35.43 6.77 2.44
N PRO A 148 35.55 5.67 3.23
CA PRO A 148 36.06 4.40 2.71
C PRO A 148 35.20 3.85 1.56
N ILE A 149 33.88 3.94 1.69
CA ILE A 149 32.92 3.46 0.67
C ILE A 149 33.10 4.27 -0.63
N THR A 150 33.10 5.60 -0.53
CA THR A 150 33.25 6.48 -1.69
C THR A 150 34.62 6.26 -2.37
N SER A 151 35.70 6.21 -1.59
CA SER A 151 37.05 5.98 -2.14
C SER A 151 37.17 4.66 -2.88
N TYR A 152 36.50 3.60 -2.38
CA TYR A 152 36.48 2.31 -3.07
C TYR A 152 35.69 2.40 -4.38
N PHE A 153 34.53 3.03 -4.38
CA PHE A 153 33.70 3.16 -5.57
C PHE A 153 34.34 4.04 -6.65
N ASP A 154 34.96 5.13 -6.24
CA ASP A 154 35.71 6.04 -7.16
C ASP A 154 36.86 5.32 -7.87
N SER A 155 37.43 4.28 -7.26
CA SER A 155 38.50 3.48 -7.86
C SER A 155 38.00 2.49 -8.93
N ARG A 156 36.69 2.31 -9.06
CA ARG A 156 36.07 1.29 -9.93
C ARG A 156 35.36 1.93 -11.11
N LYS A 157 35.60 1.35 -12.30
CA LYS A 157 34.97 1.81 -13.55
C LYS A 157 33.62 1.14 -13.84
N ASP A 158 33.37 0.01 -13.21
CA ASP A 158 32.18 -0.80 -13.35
C ASP A 158 31.02 -0.36 -12.44
N ILE A 159 31.23 0.68 -11.61
CA ILE A 159 30.19 1.28 -10.78
C ILE A 159 29.81 2.64 -11.35
N LYS A 160 28.55 2.79 -11.80
CA LYS A 160 28.02 4.05 -12.33
C LYS A 160 27.55 4.97 -11.24
N LYS A 161 26.77 4.42 -10.30
CA LYS A 161 26.19 5.14 -9.16
C LYS A 161 26.07 4.22 -7.98
N ALA A 162 26.12 4.78 -6.78
CA ALA A 162 25.80 4.07 -5.57
C ALA A 162 25.05 4.97 -4.60
N TYR A 163 24.13 4.36 -3.82
CA TYR A 163 23.31 5.05 -2.84
C TYR A 163 23.42 4.34 -1.50
N ILE A 164 23.51 5.10 -0.43
CA ILE A 164 23.43 4.57 0.94
C ILE A 164 22.06 4.93 1.49
N MET A 165 21.30 3.93 1.88
CA MET A 165 19.92 4.07 2.39
C MET A 165 19.81 3.42 3.76
N ASN A 166 18.82 3.82 4.54
CA ASN A 166 18.38 3.09 5.72
C ASN A 166 17.30 2.09 5.31
N MET A 167 17.48 0.83 5.67
CA MET A 167 16.46 -0.20 5.53
C MET A 167 16.00 -0.64 6.92
N ARG A 168 14.74 -0.38 7.24
CA ARG A 168 14.13 -0.76 8.51
C ARG A 168 13.07 -1.84 8.29
N LYS A 169 13.24 -2.94 9.02
CA LYS A 169 12.27 -4.04 9.09
C LYS A 169 12.03 -4.38 10.56
N VAL A 170 10.82 -4.15 11.07
CA VAL A 170 10.45 -4.35 12.49
C VAL A 170 11.50 -3.79 13.44
N ASN A 171 12.28 -4.65 14.07
CA ASN A 171 13.30 -4.30 15.07
C ASN A 171 14.72 -4.26 14.48
N GLN A 172 14.88 -4.37 13.17
CA GLN A 172 16.17 -4.38 12.51
C GLN A 172 16.36 -3.11 11.70
N LEU A 173 17.47 -2.43 11.91
CA LEU A 173 17.95 -1.35 11.09
C LEU A 173 19.20 -1.83 10.35
N ASN A 174 19.16 -1.79 9.03
CA ASN A 174 20.31 -2.11 8.18
C ASN A 174 20.68 -0.88 7.34
N ARG A 175 21.96 -0.78 6.97
CA ARG A 175 22.41 0.13 5.93
C ARG A 175 22.35 -0.61 4.59
N LEU A 176 21.56 -0.10 3.67
CA LEU A 176 21.43 -0.67 2.34
C LEU A 176 22.31 0.14 1.38
N ILE A 177 23.26 -0.51 0.73
CA ILE A 177 24.05 0.06 -0.34
C ILE A 177 23.47 -0.45 -1.65
N ILE A 178 22.88 0.44 -2.44
CA ILE A 178 22.33 0.12 -3.76
C ILE A 178 23.36 0.54 -4.77
N VAL A 179 23.79 -0.38 -5.64
CA VAL A 179 24.86 -0.15 -6.61
C VAL A 179 24.33 -0.34 -8.03
N ASP A 180 24.49 0.66 -8.86
CA ASP A 180 24.33 0.57 -10.32
C ASP A 180 25.65 0.06 -10.91
N PHE A 181 25.68 -1.26 -11.14
CA PHE A 181 26.87 -2.01 -11.53
C PHE A 181 26.79 -2.39 -13.02
N GLU A 182 27.87 -2.16 -13.75
CA GLU A 182 28.00 -2.52 -15.16
C GLU A 182 28.73 -3.84 -15.32
N GLY A 183 27.97 -4.94 -15.41
CA GLY A 183 28.52 -6.28 -15.53
C GLY A 183 27.46 -7.37 -15.43
N GLU A 184 27.89 -8.60 -15.56
CA GLU A 184 27.05 -9.80 -15.38
C GLU A 184 26.89 -10.11 -13.88
N ASP A 185 25.84 -10.88 -13.50
CA ASP A 185 25.50 -11.17 -12.12
C ASP A 185 26.63 -11.85 -11.33
N ASP A 186 27.38 -12.75 -11.99
CA ASP A 186 28.54 -13.42 -11.38
C ASP A 186 29.66 -12.44 -10.98
N LYS A 187 29.89 -11.42 -11.80
CA LYS A 187 30.85 -10.34 -11.48
C LYS A 187 30.38 -9.46 -10.33
N PHE A 188 29.05 -9.30 -10.16
CA PHE A 188 28.50 -8.59 -9.02
C PHE A 188 28.72 -9.36 -7.71
N ASP A 189 28.64 -10.69 -7.73
CA ASP A 189 28.95 -11.53 -6.57
C ASP A 189 30.43 -11.40 -6.15
N ASP A 190 31.35 -11.40 -7.12
CA ASP A 190 32.78 -11.16 -6.85
C ASP A 190 33.04 -9.76 -6.32
N PHE A 191 32.36 -8.76 -6.88
CA PHE A 191 32.40 -7.39 -6.37
C PHE A 191 31.92 -7.31 -4.92
N THR A 192 30.79 -7.93 -4.57
CA THR A 192 30.25 -7.88 -3.21
C THR A 192 31.19 -8.52 -2.19
N LYS A 193 31.86 -9.61 -2.54
CA LYS A 193 32.88 -10.26 -1.70
C LYS A 193 34.08 -9.32 -1.48
N ASP A 194 34.65 -8.81 -2.59
CA ASP A 194 35.81 -7.91 -2.52
C ASP A 194 35.51 -6.63 -1.72
N PHE A 195 34.37 -6.02 -1.96
CA PHE A 195 33.93 -4.82 -1.22
C PHE A 195 33.71 -5.12 0.28
N THR A 196 33.12 -6.26 0.60
CA THR A 196 32.90 -6.66 1.99
C THR A 196 34.24 -6.86 2.71
N GLU A 197 35.19 -7.53 2.07
CA GLU A 197 36.50 -7.82 2.65
C GLU A 197 37.39 -6.57 2.81
N LYS A 198 37.37 -5.68 1.82
CA LYS A 198 38.28 -4.51 1.78
C LYS A 198 37.74 -3.28 2.50
N VAL A 199 36.41 -3.14 2.56
CA VAL A 199 35.78 -1.92 3.06
C VAL A 199 34.86 -2.17 4.25
N LEU A 200 33.87 -3.04 4.12
CA LEU A 200 32.84 -3.20 5.14
C LEU A 200 33.37 -3.87 6.42
N LYS A 201 34.40 -4.70 6.31
CA LYS A 201 35.03 -5.36 7.47
C LYS A 201 35.64 -4.36 8.46
N ASP A 202 36.15 -3.23 7.96
CA ASP A 202 36.77 -2.19 8.77
C ASP A 202 35.79 -1.08 9.21
N ILE A 203 34.59 -1.08 8.62
CA ILE A 203 33.51 -0.15 8.97
C ILE A 203 32.58 -0.85 9.99
N ASN A 204 32.89 -0.69 11.27
CA ASN A 204 32.06 -1.28 12.33
C ASN A 204 30.88 -0.35 12.66
N ASP A 205 29.72 -0.57 12.04
CA ASP A 205 28.45 -0.01 12.51
C ASP A 205 27.64 -1.14 13.20
N GLU A 206 27.96 -1.41 14.44
CA GLU A 206 27.28 -2.47 15.25
C GLU A 206 25.76 -2.26 15.36
N LYS A 207 25.29 -1.03 15.11
CA LYS A 207 23.88 -0.66 15.20
C LYS A 207 23.10 -0.89 13.90
N ALA A 208 23.77 -0.97 12.77
CA ALA A 208 23.15 -1.08 11.46
C ALA A 208 24.07 -1.85 10.48
N PRO A 209 23.97 -3.18 10.44
CA PRO A 209 24.75 -3.99 9.50
C PRO A 209 24.47 -3.60 8.06
N PHE A 210 25.49 -3.71 7.22
CA PHE A 210 25.39 -3.38 5.81
C PHE A 210 24.79 -4.53 4.98
N MET A 211 23.94 -4.16 4.04
CA MET A 211 23.46 -5.04 2.96
C MET A 211 23.78 -4.37 1.63
N ILE A 212 24.19 -5.16 0.65
CA ILE A 212 24.48 -4.68 -0.70
C ILE A 212 23.40 -5.23 -1.65
N MET A 213 22.91 -4.39 -2.53
CA MET A 213 21.90 -4.74 -3.52
C MET A 213 22.26 -4.15 -4.88
N LEU A 214 22.09 -4.97 -5.93
CA LEU A 214 22.19 -4.52 -7.30
C LEU A 214 20.97 -3.64 -7.64
N SER A 215 21.21 -2.50 -8.27
CA SER A 215 20.13 -1.68 -8.82
C SER A 215 19.55 -2.38 -10.06
N LEU A 216 18.28 -2.72 -10.01
CA LEU A 216 17.55 -3.28 -11.16
C LEU A 216 16.99 -2.20 -12.09
N ILE A 217 17.22 -0.94 -11.77
CA ILE A 217 16.71 0.21 -12.52
C ILE A 217 17.92 0.95 -13.07
N HIS A 218 18.16 0.82 -14.36
CA HIS A 218 19.02 1.76 -15.08
C HIS A 218 18.28 3.09 -15.17
N ILE A 219 18.55 3.97 -14.21
CA ILE A 219 18.00 5.33 -14.16
C ILE A 219 18.86 6.25 -15.03
#